data_3b1ca634dc5a5559610c00b4a63ef19d
#
_entry.id   3b1ca634dc5a5559610c00b4a63ef19d
#
_cell.length_a   1.000
_cell.length_b   1.000
_cell.length_c   1.000
_cell.angle_alpha   90.00
_cell.angle_beta   90.00
_cell.angle_gamma   90.00
#
_symmetry.space_group_name_H-M   'P 1'
#
loop_
_entity.id
_entity.type
_entity.pdbx_description
1 polymer ?
#
loop_
_entity_poly.entity_id
_entity_poly.type
_entity_poly.pdbx_seq_one_letter_code
_entity_poly.pdbx_strand_id
1 'polypeptide(L)'
;MRNNQPVTQKDYKFPDHYRLISSTDKRGIITYCNDAFVEVSGFDREELLNKNHNLVRHPDMPEGVFKEMWQTLQAGRIWMGLVKNRRKNGDHYWVSAFVTPVYENNEIVGYESVRVPALDHEVARASARYERIRNGQSAAKASEIYLYMLKKLSVFWGAGIPLLIFLGREAKL
;
A
#
# COMPACT_ATOMS: atom_id res chain seq x y z
N MET A 1 -14.21 8.80 4.05
CA MET A 1 -13.73 7.53 3.46
C MET A 1 -14.69 6.38 3.81
N ARG A 2 -14.84 5.33 2.94
CA ARG A 2 -15.77 4.23 3.22
C ARG A 2 -15.31 3.42 4.44
N ASN A 3 -16.21 3.22 5.41
CA ASN A 3 -16.01 2.37 6.59
C ASN A 3 -16.75 1.04 6.36
N ASN A 4 -16.02 0.03 5.88
CA ASN A 4 -16.59 -1.28 5.60
C ASN A 4 -16.73 -2.09 6.90
N GLN A 5 -17.93 -2.56 7.16
CA GLN A 5 -18.28 -3.40 8.29
C GLN A 5 -18.96 -4.70 7.81
N PRO A 6 -19.00 -5.78 8.63
CA PRO A 6 -18.30 -5.95 9.90
C PRO A 6 -16.79 -6.16 9.71
N VAL A 7 -16.02 -6.08 10.82
CA VAL A 7 -14.62 -6.53 10.90
C VAL A 7 -14.45 -7.46 12.10
N THR A 8 -13.78 -8.60 11.89
CA THR A 8 -13.57 -9.64 12.92
C THR A 8 -12.16 -9.63 13.51
N GLN A 9 -11.23 -8.90 12.86
CA GLN A 9 -9.78 -8.91 13.12
C GLN A 9 -9.12 -10.30 12.95
N LYS A 10 -9.83 -11.28 12.36
CA LYS A 10 -9.29 -12.59 12.06
C LYS A 10 -8.52 -12.55 10.74
N ASP A 11 -7.25 -13.00 10.79
CA ASP A 11 -6.39 -13.08 9.61
C ASP A 11 -6.72 -14.33 8.79
N TYR A 12 -6.99 -14.13 7.51
CA TYR A 12 -7.22 -15.21 6.54
C TYR A 12 -5.97 -15.38 5.68
N LYS A 13 -5.30 -16.51 5.84
CA LYS A 13 -4.15 -16.90 5.01
C LYS A 13 -4.64 -17.64 3.77
N PHE A 14 -4.12 -17.28 2.62
CA PHE A 14 -4.41 -17.94 1.34
C PHE A 14 -3.12 -18.49 0.71
N PRO A 15 -3.20 -19.44 -0.25
CA PRO A 15 -2.02 -20.13 -0.79
C PRO A 15 -1.00 -19.18 -1.44
N ASP A 16 0.28 -19.44 -1.24
CA ASP A 16 1.38 -18.59 -1.73
C ASP A 16 1.45 -18.51 -3.27
N HIS A 17 0.94 -19.52 -3.95
CA HIS A 17 0.91 -19.53 -5.42
C HIS A 17 -0.25 -18.68 -6.00
N TYR A 18 -1.19 -18.21 -5.18
CA TYR A 18 -2.29 -17.37 -5.66
C TYR A 18 -1.78 -16.01 -6.11
N ARG A 19 -2.34 -15.56 -7.21
CA ARG A 19 -2.18 -14.20 -7.74
C ARG A 19 -3.57 -13.59 -7.84
N LEU A 20 -3.85 -12.62 -6.98
CA LEU A 20 -5.13 -11.92 -6.98
C LEU A 20 -5.05 -10.79 -8.00
N ILE A 21 -5.74 -10.94 -9.12
CA ILE A 21 -5.70 -10.00 -10.23
C ILE A 21 -7.02 -9.26 -10.32
N SER A 22 -6.97 -7.95 -10.49
CA SER A 22 -8.14 -7.15 -10.83
C SER A 22 -7.73 -5.95 -11.69
N SER A 23 -8.64 -5.55 -12.59
CA SER A 23 -8.53 -4.32 -13.37
C SER A 23 -9.66 -3.36 -12.97
N THR A 24 -9.43 -2.07 -13.10
CA THR A 24 -10.42 -1.02 -12.83
C THR A 24 -10.40 0.04 -13.93
N ASP A 25 -11.48 0.79 -14.05
CA ASP A 25 -11.49 2.05 -14.79
C ASP A 25 -10.70 3.15 -14.03
N LYS A 26 -10.60 4.36 -14.60
CA LYS A 26 -9.93 5.51 -13.98
C LYS A 26 -10.51 5.94 -12.61
N ARG A 27 -11.77 5.58 -12.34
CA ARG A 27 -12.48 5.89 -11.07
C ARG A 27 -12.32 4.81 -10.02
N GLY A 28 -11.59 3.72 -10.35
CA GLY A 28 -11.42 2.58 -9.46
C GLY A 28 -12.63 1.64 -9.42
N ILE A 29 -13.48 1.66 -10.45
CA ILE A 29 -14.58 0.69 -10.61
C ILE A 29 -14.01 -0.59 -11.20
N ILE A 30 -14.24 -1.73 -10.55
CA ILE A 30 -13.72 -3.04 -10.97
C ILE A 30 -14.37 -3.43 -12.30
N THR A 31 -13.53 -3.64 -13.32
CA THR A 31 -13.94 -4.10 -14.65
C THR A 31 -13.61 -5.58 -14.88
N TYR A 32 -12.63 -6.09 -14.14
CA TYR A 32 -12.22 -7.49 -14.18
C TYR A 32 -11.70 -7.95 -12.81
N CYS A 33 -11.91 -9.22 -12.49
CA CYS A 33 -11.25 -9.92 -11.40
C CYS A 33 -11.13 -11.42 -11.71
N ASN A 34 -10.02 -12.04 -11.29
CA ASN A 34 -9.82 -13.47 -11.45
C ASN A 34 -10.47 -14.28 -10.31
N ASP A 35 -10.55 -15.61 -10.49
CA ASP A 35 -11.19 -16.52 -9.53
C ASP A 35 -10.51 -16.50 -8.16
N ALA A 36 -9.18 -16.41 -8.13
CA ALA A 36 -8.43 -16.30 -6.89
C ALA A 36 -8.82 -15.05 -6.08
N PHE A 37 -9.07 -13.91 -6.75
CA PHE A 37 -9.53 -12.71 -6.06
C PHE A 37 -10.97 -12.86 -5.53
N VAL A 38 -11.86 -13.50 -6.29
CA VAL A 38 -13.23 -13.83 -5.86
C VAL A 38 -13.17 -14.69 -4.59
N GLU A 39 -12.46 -15.82 -4.64
CA GLU A 39 -12.33 -16.77 -3.53
C GLU A 39 -11.75 -16.10 -2.27
N VAL A 40 -10.61 -15.42 -2.41
CA VAL A 40 -9.93 -14.82 -1.26
C VAL A 40 -10.72 -13.66 -0.67
N SER A 41 -11.39 -12.85 -1.48
CA SER A 41 -12.23 -11.75 -1.00
C SER A 41 -13.52 -12.23 -0.34
N GLY A 42 -14.01 -13.42 -0.75
CA GLY A 42 -15.27 -13.99 -0.29
C GLY A 42 -16.52 -13.29 -0.79
N PHE A 43 -16.38 -12.41 -1.78
CA PHE A 43 -17.48 -11.79 -2.52
C PHE A 43 -17.73 -12.58 -3.80
N ASP A 44 -18.99 -12.64 -4.23
CA ASP A 44 -19.32 -13.18 -5.54
C ASP A 44 -18.82 -12.23 -6.64
N ARG A 45 -18.56 -12.76 -7.83
CA ARG A 45 -18.03 -11.97 -8.96
C ARG A 45 -18.93 -10.79 -9.30
N GLU A 46 -20.23 -11.01 -9.28
CA GLU A 46 -21.28 -10.02 -9.57
C GLU A 46 -21.32 -8.91 -8.51
N GLU A 47 -20.92 -9.22 -7.27
CA GLU A 47 -20.80 -8.24 -6.19
C GLU A 47 -19.54 -7.37 -6.33
N LEU A 48 -18.51 -7.87 -7.02
CA LEU A 48 -17.25 -7.17 -7.27
C LEU A 48 -17.31 -6.31 -8.53
N LEU A 49 -17.80 -6.86 -9.63
CA LEU A 49 -17.86 -6.17 -10.92
C LEU A 49 -18.76 -4.93 -10.84
N ASN A 50 -18.34 -3.88 -11.51
CA ASN A 50 -19.02 -2.58 -11.53
C ASN A 50 -19.14 -1.91 -10.15
N LYS A 51 -18.37 -2.37 -9.16
CA LYS A 51 -18.27 -1.72 -7.83
C LYS A 51 -16.90 -1.08 -7.67
N ASN A 52 -16.87 -0.03 -6.83
CA ASN A 52 -15.60 0.60 -6.50
C ASN A 52 -14.72 -0.37 -5.69
N HIS A 53 -13.45 -0.46 -6.06
CA HIS A 53 -12.47 -1.38 -5.45
C HIS A 53 -12.33 -1.18 -3.92
N ASN A 54 -12.73 -0.03 -3.39
CA ASN A 54 -12.75 0.24 -1.96
C ASN A 54 -13.71 -0.66 -1.16
N LEU A 55 -14.52 -1.50 -1.84
CA LEU A 55 -15.39 -2.51 -1.23
C LEU A 55 -14.58 -3.49 -0.36
N VAL A 56 -13.40 -3.88 -0.83
CA VAL A 56 -12.51 -4.83 -0.10
C VAL A 56 -11.53 -4.11 0.85
N ARG A 57 -11.60 -2.80 0.98
CA ARG A 57 -10.70 -2.08 1.86
C ARG A 57 -11.00 -2.36 3.33
N HIS A 58 -9.96 -2.69 4.11
CA HIS A 58 -10.08 -2.78 5.57
C HIS A 58 -10.06 -1.37 6.21
N PRO A 59 -10.91 -1.07 7.22
CA PRO A 59 -10.93 0.24 7.87
C PRO A 59 -9.61 0.66 8.53
N ASP A 60 -8.80 -0.32 9.00
CA ASP A 60 -7.49 -0.05 9.60
C ASP A 60 -6.46 0.53 8.61
N MET A 61 -6.73 0.48 7.31
CA MET A 61 -5.82 1.05 6.32
C MET A 61 -5.86 2.57 6.34
N PRO A 62 -4.72 3.25 6.61
CA PRO A 62 -4.68 4.71 6.65
C PRO A 62 -5.07 5.34 5.31
N GLU A 63 -5.79 6.45 5.38
CA GLU A 63 -6.22 7.20 4.19
C GLU A 63 -5.04 7.69 3.35
N GLY A 64 -3.98 8.12 4.02
CA GLY A 64 -2.76 8.64 3.37
C GLY A 64 -2.08 7.63 2.43
N VAL A 65 -2.15 6.33 2.75
CA VAL A 65 -1.57 5.27 1.89
C VAL A 65 -2.30 5.22 0.54
N PHE A 66 -3.63 5.30 0.54
CA PHE A 66 -4.41 5.32 -0.70
C PHE A 66 -4.28 6.64 -1.44
N LYS A 67 -4.16 7.76 -0.73
CA LYS A 67 -3.88 9.07 -1.35
C LYS A 67 -2.55 9.03 -2.11
N GLU A 68 -1.50 8.51 -1.49
CA GLU A 68 -0.20 8.31 -2.14
C GLU A 68 -0.30 7.39 -3.36
N MET A 69 -0.99 6.26 -3.22
CA MET A 69 -1.23 5.32 -4.33
C MET A 69 -1.87 6.03 -5.53
N TRP A 70 -2.97 6.74 -5.32
CA TRP A 70 -3.67 7.44 -6.38
C TRP A 70 -2.84 8.54 -7.02
N GLN A 71 -2.11 9.33 -6.25
CA GLN A 71 -1.18 10.34 -6.78
C GLN A 71 -0.10 9.71 -7.66
N THR A 72 0.44 8.57 -7.25
CA THR A 72 1.47 7.83 -8.00
C THR A 72 0.90 7.31 -9.32
N LEU A 73 -0.26 6.67 -9.29
CA LEU A 73 -0.90 6.08 -10.47
C LEU A 73 -1.38 7.14 -11.47
N GLN A 74 -1.96 8.23 -10.99
CA GLN A 74 -2.39 9.35 -11.84
C GLN A 74 -1.23 10.09 -12.51
N ALA A 75 -0.04 10.03 -11.89
CA ALA A 75 1.21 10.51 -12.50
C ALA A 75 1.82 9.49 -13.49
N GLY A 76 1.10 8.45 -13.88
CA GLY A 76 1.57 7.43 -14.81
C GLY A 76 2.63 6.48 -14.24
N ARG A 77 2.81 6.45 -12.93
CA ARG A 77 3.84 5.64 -12.27
C ARG A 77 3.25 4.40 -11.61
N ILE A 78 4.09 3.37 -11.47
CA ILE A 78 3.77 2.14 -10.77
C ILE A 78 3.75 2.39 -9.26
N TRP A 79 2.79 1.80 -8.56
CA TRP A 79 2.74 1.80 -7.11
C TRP A 79 2.91 0.39 -6.55
N MET A 80 3.66 0.27 -5.46
CA MET A 80 3.83 -0.97 -4.71
C MET A 80 3.61 -0.70 -3.22
N GLY A 81 2.91 -1.61 -2.54
CA GLY A 81 2.69 -1.46 -1.10
C GLY A 81 1.96 -2.62 -0.45
N LEU A 82 2.02 -2.66 0.87
CA LEU A 82 1.29 -3.64 1.67
C LEU A 82 -0.11 -3.14 1.95
N VAL A 83 -1.10 -3.99 1.68
CA VAL A 83 -2.51 -3.63 1.83
C VAL A 83 -3.22 -4.66 2.71
N LYS A 84 -3.92 -4.18 3.74
CA LYS A 84 -4.88 -4.97 4.52
C LYS A 84 -6.23 -4.85 3.86
N ASN A 85 -6.76 -5.95 3.37
CA ASN A 85 -8.09 -6.05 2.76
C ASN A 85 -9.08 -6.75 3.70
N ARG A 86 -10.37 -6.44 3.53
CA ARG A 86 -11.47 -7.05 4.25
C ARG A 86 -12.21 -8.05 3.36
N ARG A 87 -12.48 -9.22 3.87
CA ARG A 87 -13.37 -10.22 3.28
C ARG A 87 -14.84 -9.86 3.49
N LYS A 88 -15.74 -10.45 2.71
CA LYS A 88 -17.20 -10.27 2.85
C LYS A 88 -17.70 -10.56 4.27
N ASN A 89 -17.17 -11.61 4.91
CA ASN A 89 -17.52 -12.01 6.27
C ASN A 89 -16.90 -11.14 7.40
N GLY A 90 -16.03 -10.20 7.05
CA GLY A 90 -15.36 -9.33 8.01
C GLY A 90 -13.94 -9.74 8.39
N ASP A 91 -13.49 -10.93 8.03
CA ASP A 91 -12.10 -11.33 8.19
C ASP A 91 -11.19 -10.44 7.32
N HIS A 92 -9.90 -10.46 7.54
CA HIS A 92 -8.97 -9.70 6.72
C HIS A 92 -7.88 -10.58 6.12
N TYR A 93 -7.24 -10.08 5.09
CA TYR A 93 -6.05 -10.69 4.49
C TYR A 93 -5.05 -9.61 4.08
N TRP A 94 -3.77 -9.93 4.19
CA TRP A 94 -2.70 -9.05 3.81
C TRP A 94 -2.12 -9.43 2.46
N VAL A 95 -1.87 -8.42 1.65
CA VAL A 95 -1.26 -8.59 0.33
C VAL A 95 -0.10 -7.63 0.13
N SER A 96 0.93 -8.08 -0.59
CA SER A 96 1.86 -7.22 -1.28
C SER A 96 1.26 -6.92 -2.65
N ALA A 97 0.92 -5.65 -2.88
CA ALA A 97 0.22 -5.20 -4.08
C ALA A 97 1.17 -4.49 -5.03
N PHE A 98 1.09 -4.83 -6.30
CA PHE A 98 1.70 -4.14 -7.44
C PHE A 98 0.57 -3.58 -8.29
N VAL A 99 0.55 -2.28 -8.52
CA VAL A 99 -0.51 -1.60 -9.28
C VAL A 99 0.13 -0.76 -10.37
N THR A 100 -0.37 -0.91 -11.60
CA THR A 100 0.13 -0.21 -12.77
C THR A 100 -1.00 0.48 -13.52
N PRO A 101 -0.78 1.68 -14.11
CA PRO A 101 -1.72 2.27 -15.03
C PRO A 101 -1.76 1.49 -16.34
N VAL A 102 -2.96 1.38 -16.92
CA VAL A 102 -3.21 0.79 -18.25
C VAL A 102 -3.41 1.92 -19.23
N TYR A 103 -2.73 1.82 -20.38
CA TYR A 103 -2.75 2.85 -21.42
C TYR A 103 -3.46 2.36 -22.69
N GLU A 104 -4.28 3.25 -23.27
CA GLU A 104 -4.79 3.14 -24.63
C GLU A 104 -4.57 4.50 -25.32
N ASN A 105 -4.05 4.48 -26.54
CA ASN A 105 -3.74 5.69 -27.31
C ASN A 105 -2.96 6.75 -26.51
N ASN A 106 -2.00 6.33 -25.70
CA ASN A 106 -1.17 7.17 -24.84
C ASN A 106 -1.91 7.85 -23.66
N GLU A 107 -3.17 7.47 -23.40
CA GLU A 107 -3.95 7.94 -22.27
C GLU A 107 -4.15 6.81 -21.23
N ILE A 108 -4.14 7.16 -19.94
CA ILE A 108 -4.50 6.21 -18.89
C ILE A 108 -6.00 5.94 -19.00
N VAL A 109 -6.38 4.67 -19.22
CA VAL A 109 -7.78 4.23 -19.29
C VAL A 109 -8.24 3.51 -18.04
N GLY A 110 -7.31 3.03 -17.22
CA GLY A 110 -7.61 2.29 -15.99
C GLY A 110 -6.34 1.87 -15.26
N TYR A 111 -6.51 0.93 -14.36
CA TYR A 111 -5.42 0.39 -13.55
C TYR A 111 -5.54 -1.12 -13.42
N GLU A 112 -4.40 -1.80 -13.43
CA GLU A 112 -4.31 -3.23 -13.18
C GLU A 112 -3.52 -3.49 -11.89
N SER A 113 -3.95 -4.48 -11.13
CA SER A 113 -3.30 -4.85 -9.88
C SER A 113 -3.09 -6.34 -9.81
N VAL A 114 -1.85 -6.73 -9.49
CA VAL A 114 -1.46 -8.08 -9.11
C VAL A 114 -1.06 -8.08 -7.64
N ARG A 115 -1.59 -9.03 -6.87
CA ARG A 115 -1.35 -9.13 -5.43
C ARG A 115 -0.93 -10.55 -5.07
N VAL A 116 0.02 -10.64 -4.17
CA VAL A 116 0.52 -11.90 -3.59
C VAL A 116 0.34 -11.86 -2.06
N PRO A 117 0.35 -13.01 -1.36
CA PRO A 117 0.38 -13.01 0.10
C PRO A 117 1.54 -12.15 0.62
N ALA A 118 1.29 -11.33 1.61
CA ALA A 118 2.35 -10.59 2.29
C ALA A 118 3.08 -11.49 3.29
N LEU A 119 4.40 -11.33 3.40
CA LEU A 119 5.20 -12.09 4.38
C LEU A 119 4.94 -11.58 5.80
N ASP A 120 4.97 -12.46 6.79
CA ASP A 120 4.63 -12.11 8.18
C ASP A 120 5.49 -10.96 8.75
N HIS A 121 6.78 -10.91 8.43
CA HIS A 121 7.64 -9.82 8.87
C HIS A 121 7.30 -8.48 8.19
N GLU A 122 6.81 -8.50 6.96
CA GLU A 122 6.32 -7.32 6.26
C GLU A 122 5.00 -6.83 6.87
N VAL A 123 4.09 -7.76 7.19
CA VAL A 123 2.82 -7.47 7.86
C VAL A 123 3.07 -6.82 9.21
N ALA A 124 3.98 -7.38 10.04
CA ALA A 124 4.32 -6.81 11.34
C ALA A 124 4.85 -5.37 11.22
N ARG A 125 5.74 -5.12 10.26
CA ARG A 125 6.29 -3.77 9.99
C ARG A 125 5.21 -2.80 9.49
N ALA A 126 4.37 -3.23 8.55
CA ALA A 126 3.31 -2.41 7.99
C ALA A 126 2.23 -2.07 9.04
N SER A 127 1.80 -3.05 9.83
CA SER A 127 0.80 -2.87 10.90
C SER A 127 1.25 -1.81 11.90
N ALA A 128 2.50 -1.90 12.38
CA ALA A 128 3.05 -0.93 13.32
C ALA A 128 3.17 0.48 12.70
N ARG A 129 3.54 0.58 11.40
CA ARG A 129 3.60 1.86 10.68
C ARG A 129 2.21 2.45 10.51
N TYR A 130 1.23 1.66 10.09
CA TYR A 130 -0.14 2.12 9.83
C TYR A 130 -0.86 2.53 11.10
N GLU A 131 -0.61 1.85 12.22
CA GLU A 131 -1.11 2.25 13.53
C GLU A 131 -0.57 3.64 13.93
N ARG A 132 0.73 3.89 13.78
CA ARG A 132 1.31 5.21 14.05
C ARG A 132 0.67 6.30 13.19
N ILE A 133 0.49 6.05 11.89
CA ILE A 133 -0.14 7.03 10.99
C ILE A 133 -1.59 7.32 11.42
N ARG A 134 -2.37 6.30 11.79
CA ARG A 134 -3.75 6.50 12.30
C ARG A 134 -3.79 7.34 13.57
N ASN A 135 -2.78 7.20 14.43
CA ASN A 135 -2.66 7.94 15.68
C ASN A 135 -2.03 9.33 15.48
N GLY A 136 -1.88 9.82 14.25
CA GLY A 136 -1.30 11.12 13.93
C GLY A 136 0.20 11.22 14.19
N GLN A 137 0.89 10.08 14.35
CA GLN A 137 2.33 10.02 14.59
C GLN A 137 3.11 9.91 13.28
N SER A 138 4.42 10.21 13.33
CA SER A 138 5.30 10.02 12.17
C SER A 138 5.26 8.57 11.66
N ALA A 139 5.19 8.39 10.35
CA ALA A 139 5.25 7.09 9.70
C ALA A 139 6.58 6.35 9.94
N ALA A 140 7.67 7.10 10.15
CA ALA A 140 8.99 6.56 10.47
C ALA A 140 9.26 6.62 11.97
N LYS A 141 9.96 5.60 12.51
CA LYS A 141 10.49 5.65 13.87
C LYS A 141 11.67 6.62 13.91
N ALA A 142 11.87 7.32 15.01
CA ALA A 142 13.03 8.18 15.22
C ALA A 142 14.34 7.42 14.97
N SER A 143 14.40 6.13 15.37
CA SER A 143 15.55 5.25 15.11
C SER A 143 15.80 4.99 13.63
N GLU A 144 14.74 4.86 12.81
CA GLU A 144 14.86 4.66 11.35
C GLU A 144 15.35 5.93 10.66
N ILE A 145 14.86 7.10 11.10
CA ILE A 145 15.33 8.42 10.63
C ILE A 145 16.81 8.57 10.99
N TYR A 146 17.17 8.27 12.25
CA TYR A 146 18.55 8.36 12.72
C TYR A 146 19.49 7.42 11.94
N LEU A 147 19.09 6.18 11.72
CA LEU A 147 19.86 5.20 10.93
C LEU A 147 20.02 5.63 9.46
N TYR A 148 18.97 6.21 8.87
CA TYR A 148 19.05 6.79 7.52
C TYR A 148 20.04 7.98 7.47
N MET A 149 19.99 8.85 8.47
CA MET A 149 20.91 9.97 8.59
C MET A 149 22.35 9.49 8.76
N LEU A 150 22.57 8.46 9.61
CA LEU A 150 23.90 7.86 9.78
C LEU A 150 24.44 7.25 8.48
N LYS A 151 23.61 6.53 7.74
CA LYS A 151 24.00 5.98 6.44
C LYS A 151 24.36 7.07 5.43
N LYS A 152 23.61 8.16 5.38
CA LYS A 152 23.97 9.31 4.54
C LYS A 152 25.29 9.95 4.97
N LEU A 153 25.49 10.15 6.26
CA LEU A 153 26.75 10.68 6.81
C LEU A 153 27.93 9.77 6.45
N SER A 154 27.80 8.44 6.52
CA SER A 154 28.88 7.52 6.18
C SER A 154 29.31 7.61 4.69
N VAL A 155 28.38 7.90 3.80
CA VAL A 155 28.66 8.14 2.38
C VAL A 155 29.47 9.43 2.18
N PHE A 156 29.16 10.48 2.95
CA PHE A 156 29.93 11.75 2.93
C PHE A 156 31.32 11.58 3.55
N TRP A 157 31.46 10.74 4.59
CA TRP A 157 32.77 10.43 5.18
C TRP A 157 33.68 9.66 4.23
N GLY A 158 33.12 8.69 3.48
CA GLY A 158 33.84 7.98 2.42
C GLY A 158 34.28 8.87 1.24
N ALA A 159 33.63 10.01 1.07
CA ALA A 159 33.96 11.03 0.05
C ALA A 159 34.95 12.11 0.55
N GLY A 160 35.48 12.00 1.79
CA GLY A 160 36.50 12.91 2.32
C GLY A 160 36.00 14.33 2.68
N ILE A 161 34.68 14.54 2.83
CA ILE A 161 34.10 15.83 3.20
C ILE A 161 34.08 15.96 4.74
N PRO A 162 34.75 16.95 5.35
CA PRO A 162 34.80 17.09 6.80
C PRO A 162 33.44 17.43 7.39
N LEU A 163 33.10 16.79 8.54
CA LEU A 163 31.87 16.96 9.31
C LEU A 163 31.57 18.43 9.70
N LEU A 164 32.60 19.26 9.76
CA LEU A 164 32.53 20.68 10.16
C LEU A 164 31.68 21.57 9.24
N ILE A 165 31.48 21.17 7.97
CA ILE A 165 30.66 21.96 7.03
C ILE A 165 29.16 21.76 7.27
N PHE A 166 28.76 20.65 7.86
CA PHE A 166 27.32 20.33 8.07
C PHE A 166 26.76 20.97 9.37
N LEU A 167 27.57 21.07 10.41
CA LEU A 167 27.16 21.68 11.68
C LEU A 167 27.12 23.22 11.65
N GLY A 168 27.83 23.85 10.73
CA GLY A 168 27.90 25.31 10.61
C GLY A 168 26.76 25.96 9.82
N ARG A 169 25.91 25.17 9.11
CA ARG A 169 24.79 25.71 8.33
C ARG A 169 23.44 25.68 9.06
N GLU A 170 23.29 24.86 10.08
CA GLU A 170 22.03 24.76 10.86
C GLU A 170 21.99 25.77 12.04
N ALA A 171 23.08 26.49 12.31
CA ALA A 171 23.14 27.49 13.37
C ALA A 171 22.81 28.93 12.93
N LYS A 172 22.26 29.10 11.71
CA LYS A 172 21.75 30.38 11.19
C LYS A 172 20.41 30.24 10.52
N LEU A 173 19.37 29.91 11.31
CA LEU A 173 17.96 30.20 11.05
C LEU A 173 17.28 30.48 12.38
#